data_ff49eef0fd5147bca0a81f74f31cdd60
#
_entry.id   ff49eef0fd5147bca0a81f74f31cdd60
#
_cell.length_a   1.000
_cell.length_b   1.000
_cell.length_c   1.000
_cell.angle_alpha   90.00
_cell.angle_beta   90.00
_cell.angle_gamma   90.00
#
_symmetry.space_group_name_H-M   'P 1'
#
loop_
_entity.id
_entity.type
_entity.pdbx_description
1 polymer ?
#
loop_
_entity_poly.entity_id
_entity_poly.type
_entity_poly.pdbx_seq_one_letter_code
_entity_poly.pdbx_strand_id
1 'polypeptide(L)'
;MNPEPPYRAALLEYLYCASFAADPAEASAAYRSYRQLARKGCPDGWFGLGRARQYGYGAKPNRAKAEKYYRRAAKNGHAEAQEALGCLYEFAEKPDYRRARKWYVRAAAQRSSDAPDATYRLGYLHEKGLGGKKDIQTAYRLYRRAAKNGLADAQRALGYLYEKGLGLPENHTKARKWYTHAALQADATACNNLGFLYHNGKGVRRSKKLAKKWYKLAARAGSILALSNLGILYEDAGRLKKAVRYYRRAAEVGNKYAAKRLKRLDK
;
A
#
# COMPACT_ATOMS: atom_id res chain seq x y z
N MET A 1 32.12 1.24 -16.08
CA MET A 1 30.83 1.97 -16.01
C MET A 1 31.19 3.41 -15.68
N ASN A 2 30.97 4.34 -16.62
CA ASN A 2 31.15 5.75 -16.29
C ASN A 2 30.12 6.16 -15.22
N PRO A 3 30.53 6.84 -14.14
CA PRO A 3 29.58 7.35 -13.16
C PRO A 3 28.58 8.27 -13.87
N GLU A 4 27.30 8.07 -13.59
CA GLU A 4 26.24 8.93 -14.15
C GLU A 4 26.50 10.38 -13.70
N PRO A 5 26.44 11.35 -14.62
CA PRO A 5 26.71 12.73 -14.26
C PRO A 5 25.64 13.24 -13.25
N PRO A 6 26.06 13.95 -12.19
CA PRO A 6 25.16 14.36 -11.09
C PRO A 6 23.94 15.19 -11.55
N TYR A 7 24.03 15.89 -12.68
CA TYR A 7 22.91 16.63 -13.24
C TYR A 7 21.77 15.76 -13.78
N ARG A 8 22.02 14.45 -14.02
CA ARG A 8 20.99 13.52 -14.51
C ARG A 8 19.95 13.23 -13.44
N ALA A 9 20.37 12.99 -12.20
CA ALA A 9 19.46 12.77 -11.08
C ALA A 9 18.57 14.00 -10.83
N ALA A 10 19.18 15.18 -10.78
CA ALA A 10 18.45 16.44 -10.59
C ALA A 10 17.47 16.73 -11.75
N LEU A 11 17.87 16.44 -13.00
CA LEU A 11 17.00 16.57 -14.16
C LEU A 11 15.81 15.62 -14.07
N LEU A 12 16.02 14.37 -13.69
CA LEU A 12 14.94 13.38 -13.56
C LEU A 12 13.98 13.74 -12.43
N GLU A 13 14.50 14.23 -11.31
CA GLU A 13 13.69 14.72 -10.19
C GLU A 13 12.85 15.94 -10.60
N TYR A 14 13.45 16.93 -11.27
CA TYR A 14 12.72 18.06 -11.82
C TYR A 14 11.62 17.61 -12.79
N LEU A 15 11.93 16.72 -13.74
CA LEU A 15 10.95 16.21 -14.70
C LEU A 15 9.85 15.41 -14.02
N TYR A 16 10.18 14.69 -12.94
CA TYR A 16 9.20 13.99 -12.12
C TYR A 16 8.23 14.99 -11.49
N CYS A 17 8.73 16.01 -10.79
CA CYS A 17 7.91 17.04 -10.18
C CYS A 17 7.08 17.83 -11.23
N ALA A 18 7.70 18.26 -12.31
CA ALA A 18 7.03 18.97 -13.41
C ALA A 18 5.93 18.15 -14.10
N SER A 19 6.06 16.82 -14.13
CA SER A 19 5.01 15.94 -14.69
C SER A 19 3.73 15.92 -13.88
N PHE A 20 3.78 16.27 -12.57
CA PHE A 20 2.61 16.41 -11.69
C PHE A 20 2.17 17.85 -11.50
N ALA A 21 2.88 18.82 -12.12
CA ALA A 21 2.53 20.21 -11.99
C ALA A 21 1.08 20.44 -12.45
N ALA A 22 0.37 21.28 -11.73
CA ALA A 22 -0.97 21.72 -12.12
C ALA A 22 -0.94 22.56 -13.41
N ASP A 23 0.24 23.09 -13.78
CA ASP A 23 0.45 23.83 -15.02
C ASP A 23 0.59 22.90 -16.23
N PRO A 24 -0.34 22.93 -17.18
CA PRO A 24 -0.27 22.16 -18.42
C PRO A 24 0.98 22.45 -19.28
N ALA A 25 1.56 23.66 -19.18
CA ALA A 25 2.76 24.02 -19.92
C ALA A 25 3.99 23.27 -19.39
N GLU A 26 4.16 23.21 -18.07
CA GLU A 26 5.25 22.45 -17.43
C GLU A 26 5.13 20.93 -17.71
N ALA A 27 3.93 20.37 -17.59
CA ALA A 27 3.68 18.98 -17.89
C ALA A 27 4.01 18.65 -19.37
N SER A 28 3.69 19.57 -20.29
CA SER A 28 4.01 19.44 -21.72
C SER A 28 5.52 19.56 -21.98
N ALA A 29 6.22 20.43 -21.24
CA ALA A 29 7.68 20.55 -21.32
C ALA A 29 8.37 19.29 -20.82
N ALA A 30 7.93 18.74 -19.67
CA ALA A 30 8.42 17.46 -19.14
C ALA A 30 8.21 16.31 -20.14
N TYR A 31 7.04 16.25 -20.77
CA TYR A 31 6.76 15.23 -21.81
C TYR A 31 7.72 15.34 -23.00
N ARG A 32 8.04 16.57 -23.48
CA ARG A 32 9.03 16.78 -24.55
C ARG A 32 10.42 16.30 -24.14
N SER A 33 10.83 16.60 -22.91
CA SER A 33 12.13 16.18 -22.37
C SER A 33 12.23 14.65 -22.22
N TYR A 34 11.20 13.99 -21.71
CA TYR A 34 11.15 12.51 -21.70
C TYR A 34 11.22 11.92 -23.11
N ARG A 35 10.62 12.57 -24.10
CA ARG A 35 10.69 12.15 -25.49
C ARG A 35 12.11 12.24 -26.04
N GLN A 36 12.86 13.28 -25.68
CA GLN A 36 14.27 13.43 -26.06
C GLN A 36 15.14 12.36 -25.39
N LEU A 37 14.98 12.11 -24.10
CA LEU A 37 15.66 11.05 -23.37
C LEU A 37 15.38 9.66 -23.98
N ALA A 38 14.12 9.40 -24.31
CA ALA A 38 13.70 8.15 -24.94
C ALA A 38 14.32 7.94 -26.33
N ARG A 39 14.50 9.02 -27.14
CA ARG A 39 15.20 8.96 -28.42
C ARG A 39 16.66 8.62 -28.26
N LYS A 40 17.31 9.03 -27.16
CA LYS A 40 18.69 8.69 -26.81
C LYS A 40 18.81 7.27 -26.20
N GLY A 41 17.72 6.51 -26.14
CA GLY A 41 17.73 5.14 -25.59
C GLY A 41 17.65 5.06 -24.07
N CYS A 42 17.42 6.18 -23.35
CA CYS A 42 17.38 6.22 -21.91
C CYS A 42 16.10 5.53 -21.35
N PRO A 43 16.21 4.54 -20.44
CA PRO A 43 15.06 3.87 -19.85
C PRO A 43 14.14 4.81 -19.07
N ASP A 44 14.68 5.82 -18.37
CA ASP A 44 13.92 6.82 -17.64
C ASP A 44 13.03 7.64 -18.58
N GLY A 45 13.51 7.93 -19.80
CA GLY A 45 12.72 8.60 -20.82
C GLY A 45 11.49 7.79 -21.23
N TRP A 46 11.64 6.50 -21.45
CA TRP A 46 10.50 5.62 -21.74
C TRP A 46 9.59 5.47 -20.54
N PHE A 47 10.13 5.37 -19.32
CA PHE A 47 9.32 5.31 -18.10
C PHE A 47 8.48 6.58 -17.93
N GLY A 48 9.10 7.77 -18.06
CA GLY A 48 8.40 9.06 -18.01
C GLY A 48 7.28 9.18 -19.06
N LEU A 49 7.55 8.76 -20.32
CA LEU A 49 6.53 8.70 -21.37
C LEU A 49 5.40 7.73 -21.02
N GLY A 50 5.72 6.60 -20.41
CA GLY A 50 4.74 5.63 -19.92
C GLY A 50 3.78 6.25 -18.90
N ARG A 51 4.32 6.95 -17.88
CA ARG A 51 3.55 7.67 -16.88
C ARG A 51 2.69 8.77 -17.48
N ALA A 52 3.29 9.58 -18.37
CA ALA A 52 2.55 10.64 -19.06
C ALA A 52 1.33 10.11 -19.83
N ARG A 53 1.47 8.95 -20.48
CA ARG A 53 0.37 8.28 -21.18
C ARG A 53 -0.59 7.53 -20.28
N GLN A 54 -0.18 7.14 -19.10
CA GLN A 54 -1.07 6.51 -18.12
C GLN A 54 -1.97 7.54 -17.43
N TYR A 55 -1.40 8.67 -17.00
CA TYR A 55 -2.06 9.64 -16.14
C TYR A 55 -2.48 10.93 -16.86
N GLY A 56 -2.06 11.13 -18.08
CA GLY A 56 -2.42 12.31 -18.85
C GLY A 56 -1.47 13.52 -18.69
N TYR A 57 -0.29 13.31 -18.12
CA TYR A 57 0.67 14.40 -17.90
C TYR A 57 1.31 14.86 -19.21
N GLY A 58 0.93 16.05 -19.68
CA GLY A 58 1.43 16.64 -20.93
C GLY A 58 1.10 15.85 -22.20
N ALA A 59 0.23 14.82 -22.12
CA ALA A 59 -0.18 14.02 -23.27
C ALA A 59 -1.50 13.32 -22.99
N LYS A 60 -2.38 13.17 -23.96
CA LYS A 60 -3.63 12.41 -23.84
C LYS A 60 -3.40 11.03 -23.23
N PRO A 61 -4.16 10.61 -22.20
CA PRO A 61 -4.08 9.27 -21.64
C PRO A 61 -4.26 8.18 -22.71
N ASN A 62 -3.43 7.17 -22.66
CA ASN A 62 -3.53 6.02 -23.56
C ASN A 62 -2.82 4.81 -22.94
N ARG A 63 -3.59 3.89 -22.39
CA ARG A 63 -3.09 2.69 -21.72
C ARG A 63 -2.17 1.82 -22.59
N ALA A 64 -2.53 1.62 -23.85
CA ALA A 64 -1.75 0.79 -24.76
C ALA A 64 -0.36 1.42 -25.06
N LYS A 65 -0.32 2.75 -25.22
CA LYS A 65 0.94 3.48 -25.37
C LYS A 65 1.76 3.47 -24.07
N ALA A 66 1.11 3.62 -22.91
CA ALA A 66 1.78 3.53 -21.61
C ALA A 66 2.44 2.15 -21.45
N GLU A 67 1.70 1.07 -21.72
CA GLU A 67 2.23 -0.30 -21.66
C GLU A 67 3.44 -0.48 -22.60
N LYS A 68 3.36 0.02 -23.84
CA LYS A 68 4.48 -0.05 -24.81
C LYS A 68 5.74 0.63 -24.27
N TYR A 69 5.61 1.82 -23.70
CA TYR A 69 6.73 2.57 -23.14
C TYR A 69 7.28 1.88 -21.88
N TYR A 70 6.45 1.49 -20.94
CA TYR A 70 6.89 0.75 -19.75
C TYR A 70 7.59 -0.55 -20.11
N ARG A 71 7.05 -1.30 -21.08
CA ARG A 71 7.68 -2.54 -21.55
C ARG A 71 9.08 -2.30 -22.13
N ARG A 72 9.28 -1.19 -22.82
CA ARG A 72 10.59 -0.82 -23.34
C ARG A 72 11.58 -0.46 -22.23
N ALA A 73 11.16 0.37 -21.28
CA ALA A 73 11.96 0.70 -20.09
C ALA A 73 12.29 -0.56 -19.26
N ALA A 74 11.28 -1.38 -18.98
CA ALA A 74 11.40 -2.60 -18.17
C ALA A 74 12.34 -3.65 -18.77
N LYS A 75 12.35 -3.80 -20.10
CA LYS A 75 13.31 -4.66 -20.82
C LYS A 75 14.75 -4.19 -20.67
N ASN A 76 14.96 -2.88 -20.47
CA ASN A 76 16.26 -2.27 -20.23
C ASN A 76 16.57 -2.12 -18.72
N GLY A 77 15.92 -2.92 -17.88
CA GLY A 77 16.28 -3.03 -16.47
C GLY A 77 15.67 -1.98 -15.54
N HIS A 78 14.78 -1.09 -16.02
CA HIS A 78 14.17 -0.05 -15.17
C HIS A 78 13.19 -0.67 -14.19
N ALA A 79 13.50 -0.62 -12.88
CA ALA A 79 12.77 -1.31 -11.83
C ALA A 79 11.32 -0.80 -11.67
N GLU A 80 11.14 0.52 -11.62
CA GLU A 80 9.80 1.11 -11.49
C GLU A 80 8.94 0.86 -12.73
N ALA A 81 9.54 0.72 -13.92
CA ALA A 81 8.79 0.34 -15.11
C ALA A 81 8.33 -1.12 -15.07
N GLN A 82 9.12 -2.01 -14.46
CA GLN A 82 8.72 -3.39 -14.22
C GLN A 82 7.58 -3.45 -13.21
N GLU A 83 7.64 -2.67 -12.14
CA GLU A 83 6.55 -2.54 -11.17
C GLU A 83 5.30 -1.94 -11.82
N ALA A 84 5.43 -0.84 -12.57
CA ALA A 84 4.31 -0.21 -13.26
C ALA A 84 3.60 -1.17 -14.24
N LEU A 85 4.34 -2.04 -14.93
CA LEU A 85 3.75 -3.11 -15.74
C LEU A 85 3.00 -4.13 -14.89
N GLY A 86 3.57 -4.52 -13.75
CA GLY A 86 2.89 -5.37 -12.79
C GLY A 86 1.53 -4.77 -12.38
N CYS A 87 1.53 -3.50 -11.99
CA CYS A 87 0.32 -2.76 -11.63
C CYS A 87 -0.66 -2.65 -12.81
N LEU A 88 -0.18 -2.35 -14.02
CA LEU A 88 -1.04 -2.30 -15.20
C LEU A 88 -1.79 -3.61 -15.46
N TYR A 89 -1.15 -4.75 -15.25
CA TYR A 89 -1.80 -6.04 -15.42
C TYR A 89 -2.66 -6.43 -14.22
N GLU A 90 -2.25 -6.10 -12.99
CA GLU A 90 -3.01 -6.39 -11.76
C GLU A 90 -4.33 -5.62 -11.72
N PHE A 91 -4.30 -4.32 -12.05
CA PHE A 91 -5.46 -3.42 -11.97
C PHE A 91 -6.12 -3.16 -13.32
N ALA A 92 -6.01 -4.10 -14.25
CA ALA A 92 -6.76 -4.06 -15.49
C ALA A 92 -8.25 -4.28 -15.21
N GLU A 93 -9.12 -3.82 -16.11
CA GLU A 93 -10.54 -4.17 -16.10
C GLU A 93 -10.74 -5.70 -16.10
N LYS A 94 -9.90 -6.41 -16.86
CA LYS A 94 -9.72 -7.87 -16.77
C LYS A 94 -8.30 -8.16 -16.32
N PRO A 95 -8.06 -8.44 -15.02
CA PRO A 95 -6.72 -8.60 -14.48
C PRO A 95 -5.98 -9.81 -15.09
N ASP A 96 -4.72 -9.60 -15.47
CA ASP A 96 -3.79 -10.67 -15.84
C ASP A 96 -2.74 -10.86 -14.75
N TYR A 97 -3.13 -11.56 -13.69
CA TYR A 97 -2.24 -11.82 -12.55
C TYR A 97 -0.99 -12.63 -12.91
N ARG A 98 -1.01 -13.45 -13.98
CA ARG A 98 0.17 -14.19 -14.44
C ARG A 98 1.23 -13.24 -14.99
N ARG A 99 0.83 -12.26 -15.82
CA ARG A 99 1.74 -11.23 -16.32
C ARG A 99 2.17 -10.29 -15.19
N ALA A 100 1.26 -9.86 -14.32
CA ALA A 100 1.59 -9.05 -13.16
C ALA A 100 2.69 -9.72 -12.31
N ARG A 101 2.51 -11.00 -11.96
CA ARG A 101 3.48 -11.77 -11.18
C ARG A 101 4.85 -11.86 -11.85
N LYS A 102 4.91 -12.09 -13.17
CA LYS A 102 6.19 -12.10 -13.92
C LYS A 102 6.95 -10.79 -13.80
N TRP A 103 6.25 -9.66 -13.86
CA TRP A 103 6.87 -8.36 -13.79
C TRP A 103 7.30 -8.00 -12.36
N TYR A 104 6.46 -8.29 -11.38
CA TYR A 104 6.84 -8.09 -9.97
C TYR A 104 8.04 -8.98 -9.55
N VAL A 105 8.16 -10.19 -10.06
CA VAL A 105 9.34 -11.03 -9.82
C VAL A 105 10.60 -10.34 -10.35
N ARG A 106 10.56 -9.77 -11.55
CA ARG A 106 11.70 -9.04 -12.12
C ARG A 106 12.04 -7.79 -11.31
N ALA A 107 11.05 -6.98 -10.97
CA ALA A 107 11.24 -5.79 -10.12
C ALA A 107 11.83 -6.17 -8.76
N ALA A 108 11.26 -7.16 -8.11
CA ALA A 108 11.71 -7.65 -6.81
C ALA A 108 13.09 -8.32 -6.82
N ALA A 109 13.58 -8.80 -7.96
CA ALA A 109 14.90 -9.42 -8.10
C ALA A 109 16.03 -8.38 -8.23
N GLN A 110 15.72 -7.13 -8.52
CA GLN A 110 16.73 -6.09 -8.60
C GLN A 110 17.31 -5.80 -7.21
N ARG A 111 18.64 -5.75 -7.13
CA ARG A 111 19.36 -5.53 -5.84
C ARG A 111 19.36 -4.07 -5.39
N SER A 112 19.07 -3.14 -6.28
CA SER A 112 18.81 -1.76 -5.86
C SER A 112 17.57 -1.78 -4.99
N SER A 113 17.75 -1.83 -3.72
CA SER A 113 16.88 -1.86 -2.52
C SER A 113 15.39 -1.47 -2.66
N ASP A 114 14.90 -1.11 -3.83
CA ASP A 114 13.94 -0.04 -3.94
C ASP A 114 12.69 -0.36 -4.75
N ALA A 115 12.26 -1.64 -4.75
CA ALA A 115 10.90 -1.99 -5.12
C ALA A 115 10.19 -2.71 -3.95
N PRO A 116 10.08 -2.08 -2.75
CA PRO A 116 9.37 -2.70 -1.63
C PRO A 116 7.91 -2.94 -1.99
N ASP A 117 7.30 -2.05 -2.79
CA ASP A 117 5.94 -2.18 -3.29
C ASP A 117 5.79 -3.39 -4.21
N ALA A 118 6.65 -3.56 -5.21
CA ALA A 118 6.64 -4.74 -6.08
C ALA A 118 6.84 -6.04 -5.28
N THR A 119 7.72 -6.00 -4.28
CA THR A 119 7.97 -7.15 -3.38
C THR A 119 6.73 -7.48 -2.54
N TYR A 120 6.07 -6.48 -1.98
CA TYR A 120 4.82 -6.64 -1.23
C TYR A 120 3.70 -7.17 -2.13
N ARG A 121 3.50 -6.57 -3.32
CA ARG A 121 2.48 -7.02 -4.28
C ARG A 121 2.69 -8.45 -4.73
N LEU A 122 3.94 -8.84 -4.99
CA LEU A 122 4.26 -10.23 -5.28
C LEU A 122 3.88 -11.15 -4.10
N GLY A 123 4.16 -10.72 -2.87
CA GLY A 123 3.72 -11.43 -1.65
C GLY A 123 2.20 -11.59 -1.59
N TYR A 124 1.46 -10.55 -1.90
CA TYR A 124 0.00 -10.57 -1.95
C TYR A 124 -0.54 -11.56 -3.02
N LEU A 125 0.06 -11.56 -4.22
CA LEU A 125 -0.33 -12.50 -5.26
C LEU A 125 -0.06 -13.96 -4.85
N HIS A 126 1.03 -14.22 -4.10
CA HIS A 126 1.30 -15.53 -3.53
C HIS A 126 0.32 -15.89 -2.40
N GLU A 127 0.01 -14.95 -1.49
CA GLU A 127 -0.96 -15.16 -0.41
C GLU A 127 -2.34 -15.56 -0.95
N LYS A 128 -2.80 -14.89 -2.00
CA LYS A 128 -4.13 -15.11 -2.59
C LYS A 128 -4.15 -16.22 -3.65
N GLY A 129 -3.00 -16.68 -4.13
CA GLY A 129 -2.92 -17.64 -5.24
C GLY A 129 -3.26 -17.02 -6.59
N LEU A 130 -3.12 -15.69 -6.73
CA LEU A 130 -3.42 -14.98 -7.96
C LEU A 130 -2.28 -15.16 -8.98
N GLY A 131 -2.62 -15.59 -10.18
CA GLY A 131 -1.64 -15.87 -11.23
C GLY A 131 -0.76 -17.11 -11.03
N GLY A 132 -1.09 -17.97 -10.03
CA GLY A 132 -0.38 -19.23 -9.74
C GLY A 132 -0.86 -19.84 -8.43
N LYS A 133 -0.18 -20.90 -7.97
CA LYS A 133 -0.52 -21.54 -6.70
C LYS A 133 -0.39 -20.57 -5.52
N LYS A 134 -1.31 -20.71 -4.57
CA LYS A 134 -1.23 -20.06 -3.27
C LYS A 134 -0.01 -20.59 -2.51
N ASP A 135 0.81 -19.69 -1.99
CA ASP A 135 2.03 -20.02 -1.27
C ASP A 135 2.27 -18.97 -0.16
N ILE A 136 1.78 -19.30 1.01
CA ILE A 136 1.88 -18.43 2.19
C ILE A 136 3.32 -18.30 2.68
N GLN A 137 4.16 -19.36 2.53
CA GLN A 137 5.56 -19.32 2.94
C GLN A 137 6.35 -18.32 2.10
N THR A 138 6.13 -18.32 0.78
CA THR A 138 6.74 -17.34 -0.11
C THR A 138 6.18 -15.95 0.17
N ALA A 139 4.87 -15.77 0.41
CA ALA A 139 4.28 -14.51 0.79
C ALA A 139 4.92 -13.96 2.09
N TYR A 140 5.08 -14.78 3.11
CA TYR A 140 5.76 -14.39 4.35
C TYR A 140 7.19 -13.89 4.10
N ARG A 141 7.99 -14.61 3.29
CA ARG A 141 9.37 -14.18 2.97
C ARG A 141 9.40 -12.83 2.26
N LEU A 142 8.49 -12.63 1.31
CA LEU A 142 8.37 -11.39 0.55
C LEU A 142 7.89 -10.23 1.43
N TYR A 143 6.85 -10.42 2.22
CA TYR A 143 6.39 -9.42 3.18
C TYR A 143 7.47 -9.04 4.19
N ARG A 144 8.21 -10.04 4.71
CA ARG A 144 9.32 -9.79 5.64
C ARG A 144 10.41 -8.94 4.99
N ARG A 145 10.73 -9.16 3.72
CA ARG A 145 11.71 -8.35 2.98
C ARG A 145 11.20 -6.92 2.80
N ALA A 146 10.00 -6.73 2.30
CA ALA A 146 9.40 -5.41 2.10
C ALA A 146 9.20 -4.66 3.45
N ALA A 147 8.80 -5.36 4.51
CA ALA A 147 8.62 -4.79 5.84
C ALA A 147 9.94 -4.31 6.48
N LYS A 148 11.05 -5.02 6.25
CA LYS A 148 12.39 -4.59 6.67
C LYS A 148 12.85 -3.32 5.94
N ASN A 149 12.41 -3.13 4.69
CA ASN A 149 12.65 -1.93 3.90
C ASN A 149 11.65 -0.80 4.24
N GLY A 150 10.90 -0.93 5.33
CA GLY A 150 10.08 0.13 5.87
C GLY A 150 8.64 0.19 5.35
N LEU A 151 8.24 -0.61 4.35
CA LEU A 151 6.89 -0.51 3.77
C LEU A 151 5.78 -0.84 4.78
N ALA A 152 4.93 0.14 5.10
CA ALA A 152 3.87 0.01 6.10
C ALA A 152 2.85 -1.10 5.77
N ASP A 153 2.45 -1.22 4.51
CA ASP A 153 1.55 -2.29 4.05
C ASP A 153 2.13 -3.68 4.31
N ALA A 154 3.43 -3.87 4.05
CA ALA A 154 4.11 -5.14 4.30
C ALA A 154 4.26 -5.42 5.79
N GLN A 155 4.54 -4.39 6.60
CA GLN A 155 4.59 -4.50 8.05
C GLN A 155 3.23 -4.90 8.61
N ARG A 156 2.15 -4.28 8.14
CA ARG A 156 0.78 -4.64 8.50
C ARG A 156 0.43 -6.07 8.08
N ALA A 157 0.75 -6.45 6.83
CA ALA A 157 0.50 -7.81 6.33
C ALA A 157 1.25 -8.86 7.16
N LEU A 158 2.50 -8.60 7.49
CA LEU A 158 3.31 -9.48 8.33
C LEU A 158 2.74 -9.59 9.76
N GLY A 159 2.27 -8.47 10.31
CA GLY A 159 1.55 -8.46 11.58
C GLY A 159 0.30 -9.36 11.54
N TYR A 160 -0.46 -9.30 10.46
CA TYR A 160 -1.65 -10.14 10.26
C TYR A 160 -1.31 -11.63 10.13
N LEU A 161 -0.25 -11.99 9.40
CA LEU A 161 0.20 -13.37 9.31
C LEU A 161 0.55 -13.95 10.70
N TYR A 162 1.26 -13.17 11.54
CA TYR A 162 1.57 -13.57 12.91
C TYR A 162 0.33 -13.61 13.81
N GLU A 163 -0.63 -12.68 13.65
CA GLU A 163 -1.87 -12.67 14.44
C GLU A 163 -2.74 -13.90 14.17
N LYS A 164 -2.79 -14.35 12.91
CA LYS A 164 -3.67 -15.45 12.47
C LYS A 164 -2.96 -16.81 12.36
N GLY A 165 -1.65 -16.86 12.56
CA GLY A 165 -0.89 -18.10 12.39
C GLY A 165 -0.91 -18.62 10.95
N LEU A 166 -0.97 -17.72 9.94
CA LEU A 166 -1.06 -18.11 8.54
C LEU A 166 0.33 -18.50 8.00
N GLY A 167 0.56 -19.79 7.80
CA GLY A 167 1.82 -20.35 7.32
C GLY A 167 2.97 -20.28 8.33
N LEU A 168 2.69 -19.89 9.57
CA LEU A 168 3.64 -19.81 10.68
C LEU A 168 2.88 -19.91 12.01
N PRO A 169 3.53 -20.25 13.13
CA PRO A 169 2.86 -20.27 14.44
C PRO A 169 2.30 -18.91 14.82
N GLU A 170 1.07 -18.91 15.37
CA GLU A 170 0.44 -17.70 15.89
C GLU A 170 1.34 -17.03 16.93
N ASN A 171 1.53 -15.71 16.81
CA ASN A 171 2.36 -14.96 17.74
C ASN A 171 1.91 -13.50 17.83
N HIS A 172 1.02 -13.22 18.78
CA HIS A 172 0.51 -11.87 18.99
C HIS A 172 1.57 -10.86 19.44
N THR A 173 2.64 -11.30 20.09
CA THR A 173 3.76 -10.40 20.47
C THR A 173 4.52 -9.92 19.22
N LYS A 174 4.79 -10.81 18.26
CA LYS A 174 5.37 -10.43 16.97
C LYS A 174 4.40 -9.61 16.13
N ALA A 175 3.11 -9.98 16.11
CA ALA A 175 2.07 -9.22 15.43
C ALA A 175 2.03 -7.77 15.94
N ARG A 176 2.03 -7.57 17.28
CA ARG A 176 2.07 -6.25 17.91
C ARG A 176 3.30 -5.44 17.46
N LYS A 177 4.49 -6.04 17.44
CA LYS A 177 5.71 -5.34 16.99
C LYS A 177 5.56 -4.83 15.55
N TRP A 178 5.12 -5.66 14.64
CA TRP A 178 4.95 -5.28 13.23
C TRP A 178 3.82 -4.27 13.02
N TYR A 179 2.69 -4.42 13.71
CA TYR A 179 1.64 -3.41 13.69
C TYR A 179 2.10 -2.07 14.26
N THR A 180 2.99 -2.07 15.27
CA THR A 180 3.56 -0.83 15.80
C THR A 180 4.39 -0.10 14.75
N HIS A 181 5.23 -0.81 13.98
CA HIS A 181 5.99 -0.19 12.89
C HIS A 181 5.08 0.45 11.83
N ALA A 182 4.04 -0.25 11.39
CA ALA A 182 3.09 0.29 10.42
C ALA A 182 2.27 1.47 11.01
N ALA A 183 1.86 1.37 12.27
CA ALA A 183 1.09 2.42 12.94
C ALA A 183 1.88 3.72 13.15
N LEU A 184 3.21 3.64 13.33
CA LEU A 184 4.09 4.81 13.38
C LEU A 184 4.15 5.55 12.04
N GLN A 185 3.80 4.88 10.95
CA GLN A 185 3.64 5.46 9.62
C GLN A 185 2.17 5.86 9.31
N ALA A 186 1.35 6.00 10.36
CA ALA A 186 -0.07 6.37 10.29
C ALA A 186 -0.97 5.36 9.54
N ASP A 187 -0.56 4.08 9.41
CA ASP A 187 -1.46 3.04 8.86
C ASP A 187 -2.68 2.84 9.77
N ALA A 188 -3.84 3.26 9.27
CA ALA A 188 -5.09 3.25 10.02
C ALA A 188 -5.52 1.84 10.48
N THR A 189 -5.25 0.83 9.64
CA THR A 189 -5.59 -0.57 9.93
C THR A 189 -4.68 -1.14 11.00
N ALA A 190 -3.38 -0.86 10.95
CA ALA A 190 -2.44 -1.28 11.98
C ALA A 190 -2.74 -0.61 13.32
N CYS A 191 -3.08 0.69 13.33
CA CYS A 191 -3.55 1.38 14.54
C CYS A 191 -4.79 0.69 15.13
N ASN A 192 -5.77 0.33 14.29
CA ASN A 192 -6.96 -0.39 14.73
C ASN A 192 -6.61 -1.77 15.31
N ASN A 193 -5.74 -2.52 14.66
CA ASN A 193 -5.30 -3.84 15.12
C ASN A 193 -4.53 -3.77 16.44
N LEU A 194 -3.68 -2.76 16.62
CA LEU A 194 -3.06 -2.49 17.93
C LEU A 194 -4.10 -2.21 19.01
N GLY A 195 -5.09 -1.38 18.71
CA GLY A 195 -6.22 -1.14 19.61
C GLY A 195 -6.89 -2.44 20.03
N PHE A 196 -7.13 -3.34 19.09
CA PHE A 196 -7.72 -4.66 19.33
C PHE A 196 -6.82 -5.55 20.22
N LEU A 197 -5.53 -5.61 19.97
CA LEU A 197 -4.59 -6.38 20.79
C LEU A 197 -4.57 -5.88 22.23
N TYR A 198 -4.52 -4.56 22.46
CA TYR A 198 -4.57 -3.97 23.80
C TYR A 198 -5.93 -4.13 24.47
N HIS A 199 -7.02 -4.06 23.71
CA HIS A 199 -8.38 -4.25 24.26
C HIS A 199 -8.56 -5.66 24.83
N ASN A 200 -8.07 -6.66 24.09
CA ASN A 200 -8.26 -8.07 24.42
C ASN A 200 -7.11 -8.69 25.24
N GLY A 201 -6.00 -7.97 25.40
CA GLY A 201 -4.82 -8.51 26.08
C GLY A 201 -4.07 -9.58 25.29
N LYS A 202 -4.14 -9.53 23.95
CA LYS A 202 -3.48 -10.50 23.08
C LYS A 202 -2.02 -10.12 22.84
N GLY A 203 -1.08 -10.94 23.33
CA GLY A 203 0.38 -10.69 23.23
C GLY A 203 0.87 -9.46 23.97
N VAL A 204 0.03 -8.92 24.88
CA VAL A 204 0.31 -7.74 25.69
C VAL A 204 -0.65 -7.69 26.88
N ARG A 205 -0.23 -7.06 27.99
CA ARG A 205 -1.15 -6.80 29.11
C ARG A 205 -2.34 -5.96 28.63
N ARG A 206 -3.56 -6.41 28.95
CA ARG A 206 -4.81 -5.72 28.60
C ARG A 206 -4.79 -4.28 29.10
N SER A 207 -5.14 -3.33 28.23
CA SER A 207 -5.18 -1.90 28.57
C SER A 207 -6.24 -1.16 27.76
N LYS A 208 -7.40 -0.90 28.38
CA LYS A 208 -8.46 -0.08 27.78
C LYS A 208 -7.98 1.36 27.47
N LYS A 209 -7.03 1.91 28.25
CA LYS A 209 -6.41 3.23 28.01
C LYS A 209 -5.63 3.25 26.70
N LEU A 210 -4.75 2.26 26.47
CA LEU A 210 -3.95 2.16 25.24
C LEU A 210 -4.84 1.78 24.05
N ALA A 211 -5.77 0.85 24.21
CA ALA A 211 -6.74 0.53 23.16
C ALA A 211 -7.49 1.78 22.66
N LYS A 212 -8.01 2.61 23.59
CA LYS A 212 -8.65 3.87 23.23
C LYS A 212 -7.73 4.83 22.47
N LYS A 213 -6.45 4.93 22.89
CA LYS A 213 -5.47 5.77 22.20
C LYS A 213 -5.29 5.32 20.73
N TRP A 214 -5.07 4.05 20.52
CA TRP A 214 -4.85 3.48 19.19
C TRP A 214 -6.10 3.53 18.30
N TYR A 215 -7.27 3.20 18.83
CA TYR A 215 -8.53 3.35 18.07
C TYR A 215 -8.83 4.80 17.69
N LYS A 216 -8.49 5.78 18.56
CA LYS A 216 -8.64 7.20 18.19
C LYS A 216 -7.71 7.61 17.06
N LEU A 217 -6.45 7.14 17.07
CA LEU A 217 -5.51 7.38 15.98
C LEU A 217 -6.03 6.74 14.68
N ALA A 218 -6.46 5.50 14.74
CA ALA A 218 -7.06 4.81 13.59
C ALA A 218 -8.28 5.55 13.02
N ALA A 219 -9.18 6.02 13.90
CA ALA A 219 -10.37 6.77 13.48
C ALA A 219 -10.03 8.13 12.85
N ARG A 220 -8.98 8.82 13.32
CA ARG A 220 -8.46 10.04 12.69
C ARG A 220 -7.87 9.78 11.32
N ALA A 221 -7.22 8.63 11.16
CA ALA A 221 -6.68 8.16 9.88
C ALA A 221 -7.74 7.49 8.97
N GLY A 222 -9.04 7.65 9.28
CA GLY A 222 -10.14 7.20 8.42
C GLY A 222 -10.64 5.77 8.65
N SER A 223 -10.17 5.06 9.69
CA SER A 223 -10.65 3.70 9.96
C SER A 223 -12.09 3.68 10.49
N ILE A 224 -13.02 3.23 9.67
CA ILE A 224 -14.44 3.03 10.05
C ILE A 224 -14.56 1.97 11.15
N LEU A 225 -13.76 0.90 11.10
CA LEU A 225 -13.76 -0.14 12.12
C LEU A 225 -13.35 0.41 13.48
N ALA A 226 -12.43 1.35 13.53
CA ALA A 226 -12.00 1.96 14.78
C ALA A 226 -13.10 2.78 15.45
N LEU A 227 -13.98 3.42 14.67
CA LEU A 227 -15.17 4.09 15.22
C LEU A 227 -16.08 3.09 15.94
N SER A 228 -16.37 1.95 15.32
CA SER A 228 -17.17 0.88 15.95
C SER A 228 -16.49 0.32 17.19
N ASN A 229 -15.17 0.09 17.15
CA ASN A 229 -14.40 -0.40 18.28
C ASN A 229 -14.35 0.61 19.45
N LEU A 230 -14.33 1.91 19.16
CA LEU A 230 -14.50 2.95 20.18
C LEU A 230 -15.90 2.90 20.79
N GLY A 231 -16.93 2.67 19.99
CA GLY A 231 -18.30 2.43 20.47
C GLY A 231 -18.34 1.29 21.45
N ILE A 232 -17.83 0.12 21.08
CA ILE A 232 -17.72 -1.07 21.95
C ILE A 232 -16.97 -0.74 23.24
N LEU A 233 -15.80 -0.09 23.12
CA LEU A 233 -14.98 0.24 24.29
C LEU A 233 -15.71 1.15 25.30
N TYR A 234 -16.53 2.10 24.82
CA TYR A 234 -17.32 2.98 25.67
C TYR A 234 -18.55 2.28 26.21
N GLU A 235 -19.18 1.39 25.47
CA GLU A 235 -20.27 0.54 25.90
C GLU A 235 -19.83 -0.40 27.06
N ASP A 236 -18.67 -1.08 26.88
CA ASP A 236 -18.04 -1.92 27.93
C ASP A 236 -17.66 -1.15 29.20
N ALA A 237 -17.57 0.16 29.11
CA ALA A 237 -17.29 1.06 30.22
C ALA A 237 -18.59 1.68 30.83
N GLY A 238 -19.78 1.26 30.40
CA GLY A 238 -21.06 1.82 30.81
C GLY A 238 -21.34 3.25 30.32
N ARG A 239 -20.51 3.77 29.40
CA ARG A 239 -20.63 5.15 28.91
C ARG A 239 -21.48 5.23 27.65
N LEU A 240 -22.78 4.86 27.78
CA LEU A 240 -23.69 4.65 26.66
C LEU A 240 -23.80 5.89 25.73
N LYS A 241 -23.96 7.10 26.29
CA LYS A 241 -24.02 8.34 25.49
C LYS A 241 -22.82 8.48 24.55
N LYS A 242 -21.62 8.12 25.01
CA LYS A 242 -20.41 8.16 24.17
C LYS A 242 -20.37 7.00 23.15
N ALA A 243 -20.82 5.81 23.56
CA ALA A 243 -20.91 4.66 22.65
C ALA A 243 -21.84 4.97 21.46
N VAL A 244 -23.06 5.49 21.75
CA VAL A 244 -24.04 5.91 20.73
C VAL A 244 -23.43 6.92 19.76
N ARG A 245 -22.69 7.94 20.25
CA ARG A 245 -22.04 8.92 19.39
C ARG A 245 -21.05 8.28 18.39
N TYR A 246 -20.25 7.32 18.85
CA TYR A 246 -19.28 6.64 17.98
C TYR A 246 -19.95 5.65 17.02
N TYR A 247 -20.96 4.92 17.48
CA TYR A 247 -21.75 4.05 16.61
C TYR A 247 -22.50 4.82 15.53
N ARG A 248 -23.06 6.00 15.86
CA ARG A 248 -23.72 6.88 14.87
C ARG A 248 -22.75 7.27 13.77
N ARG A 249 -21.57 7.80 14.13
CA ARG A 249 -20.53 8.14 13.17
C ARG A 249 -20.08 6.96 12.31
N ALA A 250 -20.00 5.77 12.89
CA ALA A 250 -19.64 4.57 12.13
C ALA A 250 -20.79 4.13 11.19
N ALA A 251 -22.05 4.25 11.62
CA ALA A 251 -23.22 3.90 10.81
C ALA A 251 -23.41 4.85 9.63
N GLU A 252 -23.19 6.16 9.82
CA GLU A 252 -23.23 7.20 8.77
C GLU A 252 -22.29 6.88 7.59
N VAL A 253 -21.16 6.23 7.88
CA VAL A 253 -20.20 5.79 6.85
C VAL A 253 -20.39 4.31 6.45
N GLY A 254 -21.56 3.74 6.70
CA GLY A 254 -21.97 2.43 6.20
C GLY A 254 -21.60 1.22 7.08
N ASN A 255 -21.18 1.40 8.33
CA ASN A 255 -20.89 0.28 9.22
C ASN A 255 -22.16 -0.41 9.71
N LYS A 256 -22.49 -1.56 9.12
CA LYS A 256 -23.70 -2.35 9.43
C LYS A 256 -23.77 -2.81 10.89
N TYR A 257 -22.64 -3.14 11.51
CA TYR A 257 -22.60 -3.55 12.92
C TYR A 257 -23.01 -2.38 13.83
N ALA A 258 -22.43 -1.20 13.60
CA ALA A 258 -22.77 0.00 14.38
C ALA A 258 -24.25 0.38 14.23
N ALA A 259 -24.79 0.33 13.01
CA ALA A 259 -26.22 0.57 12.77
C ALA A 259 -27.12 -0.41 13.55
N LYS A 260 -26.77 -1.70 13.58
CA LYS A 260 -27.49 -2.71 14.37
C LYS A 260 -27.40 -2.45 15.89
N ARG A 261 -26.23 -2.00 16.37
CA ARG A 261 -26.05 -1.66 17.80
C ARG A 261 -26.86 -0.44 18.20
N LEU A 262 -26.92 0.60 17.39
CA LEU A 262 -27.77 1.78 17.64
C LEU A 262 -29.23 1.39 17.83
N LYS A 263 -29.83 0.63 16.94
CA LYS A 263 -31.22 0.16 17.05
C LYS A 263 -31.50 -0.60 18.34
N ARG A 264 -30.50 -1.15 19.03
CA ARG A 264 -30.65 -1.85 20.31
C ARG A 264 -30.49 -0.93 21.50
N LEU A 265 -29.73 0.16 21.36
CA LEU A 265 -29.47 1.13 22.43
C LEU A 265 -30.50 2.26 22.48
N ASP A 266 -31.26 2.44 21.40
CA ASP A 266 -32.39 3.41 21.31
C ASP A 266 -33.70 2.79 21.79
N LYS A 267 -33.71 1.51 22.19
CA LYS A 267 -34.82 0.81 22.88
C LYS A 267 -34.61 0.81 24.37
#